data_b9b91f773b545c51fc41906c87761d2c
#
_entry.id   b9b91f773b545c51fc41906c87761d2c
#
_cell.length_a   1.000
_cell.length_b   1.000
_cell.length_c   1.000
_cell.angle_alpha   90.00
_cell.angle_beta   90.00
_cell.angle_gamma   90.00
#
_symmetry.space_group_name_H-M   'P 1'
#
loop_
_entity.id
_entity.type
_entity.pdbx_description
1 polymer ?
#
loop_
_entity_poly.entity_id
_entity_poly.type
_entity_poly.pdbx_seq_one_letter_code
_entity_poly.pdbx_strand_id
1 'polypeptide(L)'
;SPADSLAASVPDPDTPVPFLTEDEFPRLDGSTACIPLMAQMKADVTGMDLLEAQTSITVSTTAYAWENFGLWSRSDSEDYGAQLLIVYEAPEYVKEELAEADAKLEQKAIGRDALVFIVNEENPVQSLTQQQLRDIYAGRITSWKDVGGADAPIVAFQRGVDSGSQTLFKKLLIDKGDGQLMAAPTELAPADMGGLVDSIAEYNNSANAIGFSVYYYIDQMYSKPGLRLLAVD
;
A
#
# COMPACT_ATOMS: atom_id res chain seq x y z
N SER A 1 4.86 22.59 -7.08
CA SER A 1 4.23 21.27 -7.25
C SER A 1 4.92 20.27 -6.30
N PRO A 2 4.29 19.16 -5.89
CA PRO A 2 4.93 18.15 -5.02
C PRO A 2 6.23 17.56 -5.62
N ALA A 3 6.43 17.66 -6.92
CA ALA A 3 7.65 17.24 -7.60
C ALA A 3 8.87 18.13 -7.29
N ASP A 4 8.64 19.42 -7.08
CA ASP A 4 9.73 20.39 -6.83
C ASP A 4 10.26 20.25 -5.38
N SER A 5 9.41 19.80 -4.44
CA SER A 5 9.83 19.59 -3.05
C SER A 5 10.70 18.34 -2.86
N LEU A 6 10.56 17.32 -3.72
CA LEU A 6 11.39 16.13 -3.68
C LEU A 6 12.81 16.38 -4.23
N ALA A 7 12.93 17.22 -5.26
CA ALA A 7 14.23 17.56 -5.85
C ALA A 7 15.13 18.39 -4.92
N ALA A 8 14.52 19.18 -4.03
CA ALA A 8 15.27 20.06 -3.13
C ALA A 8 15.82 19.37 -1.87
N SER A 9 15.57 18.09 -1.67
CA SER A 9 15.87 17.38 -0.41
C SER A 9 16.72 16.11 -0.55
N VAL A 10 17.26 15.84 -1.74
CA VAL A 10 18.20 14.72 -1.90
C VAL A 10 19.53 15.12 -1.26
N PRO A 11 19.99 14.41 -0.20
CA PRO A 11 21.30 14.69 0.36
C PRO A 11 22.39 14.50 -0.69
N ASP A 12 23.47 15.24 -0.56
CA ASP A 12 24.68 14.97 -1.32
C ASP A 12 25.08 13.52 -1.11
N PRO A 13 25.25 12.71 -2.20
CA PRO A 13 25.62 11.31 -2.09
C PRO A 13 26.97 11.10 -1.35
N ASP A 14 27.81 12.13 -1.25
CA ASP A 14 29.06 12.11 -0.51
C ASP A 14 28.90 12.48 0.98
N THR A 15 27.68 12.82 1.45
CA THR A 15 27.46 13.07 2.86
C THR A 15 27.51 11.76 3.64
N PRO A 16 28.43 11.62 4.62
CA PRO A 16 28.50 10.40 5.41
C PRO A 16 27.18 10.11 6.13
N VAL A 17 26.68 8.88 5.98
CA VAL A 17 25.51 8.42 6.74
C VAL A 17 25.93 8.30 8.22
N PRO A 18 25.18 8.87 9.18
CA PRO A 18 25.46 8.69 10.60
C PRO A 18 25.45 7.20 10.95
N PHE A 19 26.45 6.75 11.69
CA PHE A 19 26.49 5.38 12.17
C PHE A 19 25.85 5.34 13.56
N LEU A 20 24.77 4.56 13.71
CA LEU A 20 24.06 4.36 14.97
C LEU A 20 24.28 2.93 15.47
N THR A 21 24.31 2.78 16.77
CA THR A 21 24.17 1.45 17.36
C THR A 21 22.72 0.97 17.22
N GLU A 22 22.47 -0.31 17.42
CA GLU A 22 21.11 -0.85 17.38
C GLU A 22 20.20 -0.20 18.43
N ASP A 23 20.72 0.08 19.62
CA ASP A 23 19.98 0.73 20.71
C ASP A 23 19.66 2.21 20.42
N GLU A 24 20.47 2.86 19.58
CA GLU A 24 20.23 4.26 19.15
C GLU A 24 19.28 4.35 17.95
N PHE A 25 19.07 3.24 17.24
CA PHE A 25 18.19 3.22 16.08
C PHE A 25 16.72 3.40 16.52
N PRO A 26 15.98 4.33 15.93
CA PRO A 26 14.60 4.58 16.35
C PRO A 26 13.71 3.37 16.13
N ARG A 27 12.68 3.20 16.97
CA ARG A 27 11.66 2.18 16.75
C ARG A 27 10.91 2.47 15.46
N LEU A 28 11.20 1.66 14.45
CA LEU A 28 10.71 1.81 13.09
C LEU A 28 9.50 0.90 12.87
N ASP A 29 8.46 1.44 12.24
CA ASP A 29 7.32 0.66 11.75
C ASP A 29 6.92 1.15 10.34
N GLY A 30 6.06 0.42 9.65
CA GLY A 30 5.67 0.84 8.32
C GLY A 30 4.74 -0.10 7.57
N SER A 31 4.57 0.23 6.30
CA SER A 31 3.76 -0.54 5.36
C SER A 31 4.53 -1.75 4.81
N THR A 32 3.82 -2.83 4.52
CA THR A 32 4.41 -4.08 3.97
C THR A 32 5.28 -3.82 2.73
N ALA A 33 4.84 -3.00 1.80
CA ALA A 33 5.62 -2.70 0.60
C ALA A 33 6.87 -1.85 0.87
N CYS A 34 7.03 -1.29 2.08
CA CYS A 34 8.20 -0.52 2.49
C CYS A 34 9.28 -1.38 3.18
N ILE A 35 9.04 -2.68 3.40
CA ILE A 35 9.98 -3.59 4.08
C ILE A 35 11.40 -3.51 3.51
N PRO A 36 11.63 -3.61 2.18
CA PRO A 36 12.98 -3.58 1.65
C PRO A 36 13.69 -2.24 1.91
N LEU A 37 12.95 -1.12 1.81
CA LEU A 37 13.51 0.20 2.09
C LEU A 37 13.85 0.37 3.56
N MET A 38 12.98 -0.07 4.46
CA MET A 38 13.22 -0.04 5.91
C MET A 38 14.42 -0.88 6.31
N ALA A 39 14.53 -2.09 5.76
CA ALA A 39 15.64 -3.00 6.03
C ALA A 39 16.97 -2.42 5.52
N GLN A 40 17.00 -1.89 4.29
CA GLN A 40 18.20 -1.29 3.74
C GLN A 40 18.63 -0.06 4.53
N MET A 41 17.69 0.82 4.89
CA MET A 41 17.98 1.98 5.72
C MET A 41 18.58 1.60 7.08
N LYS A 42 18.01 0.60 7.76
CA LYS A 42 18.54 0.10 9.03
C LYS A 42 19.93 -0.49 8.85
N ALA A 43 20.14 -1.34 7.84
CA ALA A 43 21.43 -1.93 7.53
C ALA A 43 22.51 -0.86 7.27
N ASP A 44 22.21 0.14 6.43
CA ASP A 44 23.14 1.21 6.08
C ASP A 44 23.54 2.07 7.27
N VAL A 45 22.60 2.35 8.16
CA VAL A 45 22.80 3.24 9.31
C VAL A 45 23.46 2.52 10.50
N THR A 46 23.20 1.22 10.67
CA THR A 46 23.74 0.46 11.82
C THR A 46 24.94 -0.44 11.47
N GLY A 47 25.19 -0.66 10.17
CA GLY A 47 26.19 -1.64 9.72
C GLY A 47 25.77 -3.10 9.90
N MET A 48 24.50 -3.35 10.22
CA MET A 48 23.91 -4.66 10.37
C MET A 48 23.83 -5.38 9.02
N ASP A 49 23.86 -6.70 8.99
CA ASP A 49 23.56 -7.46 7.79
C ASP A 49 22.11 -7.20 7.33
N LEU A 50 21.89 -7.16 6.02
CA LEU A 50 20.56 -6.82 5.46
C LEU A 50 19.47 -7.78 5.90
N LEU A 51 19.76 -9.09 5.98
CA LEU A 51 18.78 -10.08 6.43
C LEU A 51 18.49 -9.93 7.91
N GLU A 52 19.49 -9.65 8.72
CA GLU A 52 19.34 -9.34 10.13
C GLU A 52 18.52 -8.07 10.33
N ALA A 53 18.83 -7.00 9.60
CA ALA A 53 18.04 -5.76 9.60
C ALA A 53 16.58 -6.03 9.24
N GLN A 54 16.33 -6.81 8.19
CA GLN A 54 14.97 -7.14 7.75
C GLN A 54 14.17 -7.90 8.81
N THR A 55 14.81 -8.83 9.53
CA THR A 55 14.12 -9.62 10.57
C THR A 55 13.92 -8.86 11.88
N SER A 56 14.63 -7.77 12.07
CA SER A 56 14.60 -6.95 13.29
C SER A 56 13.71 -5.69 13.20
N ILE A 57 13.08 -5.43 12.05
CA ILE A 57 12.11 -4.33 11.90
C ILE A 57 10.70 -4.79 12.22
N THR A 58 9.88 -3.87 12.74
CA THR A 58 8.45 -4.09 12.93
C THR A 58 7.68 -3.66 11.67
N VAL A 59 6.70 -4.43 11.27
CA VAL A 59 5.82 -4.11 10.15
C VAL A 59 4.37 -4.39 10.55
N SER A 60 3.69 -3.37 11.02
CA SER A 60 2.31 -3.47 11.50
C SER A 60 1.27 -3.21 10.41
N THR A 61 1.69 -2.93 9.19
CA THR A 61 0.87 -2.44 8.07
C THR A 61 0.48 -0.95 8.21
N THR A 62 -0.16 -0.38 7.19
CA THR A 62 -0.28 1.07 7.09
C THR A 62 -1.04 1.71 8.25
N ALA A 63 -2.27 1.32 8.51
CA ALA A 63 -3.08 1.94 9.55
C ALA A 63 -2.49 1.72 10.96
N TYR A 64 -2.13 0.47 11.26
CA TYR A 64 -1.57 0.12 12.57
C TYR A 64 -0.20 0.76 12.84
N ALA A 65 0.62 0.96 11.81
CA ALA A 65 1.88 1.69 11.96
C ALA A 65 1.63 3.14 12.38
N TRP A 66 0.66 3.81 11.78
CA TRP A 66 0.23 5.15 12.17
C TRP A 66 -0.34 5.20 13.59
N GLU A 67 -1.15 4.23 13.97
CA GLU A 67 -1.69 4.10 15.33
C GLU A 67 -0.59 3.87 16.36
N ASN A 68 0.40 3.02 16.06
CA ASN A 68 1.57 2.79 16.91
C ASN A 68 2.39 4.08 17.10
N PHE A 69 2.51 4.91 16.08
CA PHE A 69 3.13 6.22 16.20
C PHE A 69 2.29 7.16 17.09
N GLY A 70 0.97 7.16 16.93
CA GLY A 70 0.05 7.91 17.78
C GLY A 70 0.13 7.52 19.26
N LEU A 71 0.30 6.22 19.55
CA LEU A 71 0.47 5.73 20.94
C LEU A 71 1.76 6.27 21.56
N TRP A 72 2.86 6.28 20.83
CA TRP A 72 4.12 6.86 21.32
C TRP A 72 3.97 8.36 21.61
N SER A 73 3.30 9.10 20.76
CA SER A 73 3.09 10.54 20.94
C SER A 73 2.24 10.90 22.16
N ARG A 74 1.45 9.96 22.67
CA ARG A 74 0.58 10.11 23.86
C ARG A 74 1.18 9.56 25.15
N SER A 75 2.25 8.77 25.04
CA SER A 75 2.85 8.09 26.19
C SER A 75 3.96 8.95 26.79
N ASP A 76 3.95 9.06 28.13
CA ASP A 76 5.09 9.58 28.89
C ASP A 76 6.24 8.54 28.97
N SER A 77 6.05 7.36 28.40
CA SER A 77 7.05 6.29 28.36
C SER A 77 7.74 6.28 27.01
N GLU A 78 9.06 6.46 27.01
CA GLU A 78 9.92 6.38 25.83
C GLU A 78 9.96 4.98 25.19
N ASP A 79 9.40 3.97 25.87
CA ASP A 79 9.44 2.57 25.43
C ASP A 79 8.22 2.12 24.60
N TYR A 80 7.26 3.02 24.32
CA TYR A 80 6.03 2.68 23.63
C TYR A 80 5.94 3.22 22.22
N GLY A 81 5.40 2.40 21.30
CA GLY A 81 5.03 2.78 19.95
C GLY A 81 6.21 3.04 19.00
N ALA A 82 5.89 3.44 17.78
CA ALA A 82 6.87 3.76 16.75
C ALA A 82 7.33 5.22 16.86
N GLN A 83 8.62 5.46 16.60
CA GLN A 83 9.25 6.79 16.59
C GLN A 83 9.51 7.28 15.17
N LEU A 84 9.61 6.34 14.22
CA LEU A 84 9.85 6.61 12.81
C LEU A 84 8.95 5.70 11.97
N LEU A 85 8.32 6.26 10.94
CA LEU A 85 7.51 5.50 9.99
C LEU A 85 8.06 5.61 8.59
N ILE A 86 8.12 4.47 7.90
CA ILE A 86 8.23 4.41 6.43
C ILE A 86 6.92 3.78 5.92
N VAL A 87 6.01 4.61 5.47
CA VAL A 87 4.60 4.23 5.40
C VAL A 87 3.88 4.96 4.27
N TYR A 88 2.84 4.35 3.73
CA TYR A 88 1.87 5.02 2.88
C TYR A 88 0.97 5.96 3.70
N GLU A 89 0.21 6.78 3.00
CA GLU A 89 -0.71 7.73 3.61
C GLU A 89 -1.69 7.02 4.57
N ALA A 90 -1.96 7.67 5.71
CA ALA A 90 -2.92 7.19 6.69
C ALA A 90 -4.34 7.18 6.13
N PRO A 91 -5.19 6.19 6.47
CA PRO A 91 -6.62 6.26 6.29
C PRO A 91 -7.23 7.49 6.98
N GLU A 92 -8.39 7.96 6.51
CA GLU A 92 -9.00 9.19 7.02
C GLU A 92 -9.30 9.11 8.53
N TYR A 93 -9.86 7.98 8.98
CA TYR A 93 -10.15 7.80 10.40
C TYR A 93 -8.90 7.87 11.29
N VAL A 94 -7.76 7.36 10.81
CA VAL A 94 -6.48 7.47 11.55
C VAL A 94 -5.99 8.91 11.59
N LYS A 95 -6.17 9.68 10.50
CA LYS A 95 -5.84 11.11 10.51
C LYS A 95 -6.67 11.89 11.53
N GLU A 96 -7.96 11.57 11.65
CA GLU A 96 -8.85 12.14 12.64
C GLU A 96 -8.38 11.82 14.06
N GLU A 97 -8.04 10.56 14.34
CA GLU A 97 -7.51 10.12 15.64
C GLU A 97 -6.18 10.80 16.00
N LEU A 98 -5.26 10.92 15.03
CA LEU A 98 -3.99 11.62 15.25
C LEU A 98 -4.19 13.12 15.51
N ALA A 99 -5.16 13.74 14.84
CA ALA A 99 -5.51 15.13 15.06
C ALA A 99 -6.15 15.35 16.44
N GLU A 100 -7.06 14.48 16.88
CA GLU A 100 -7.65 14.51 18.22
C GLU A 100 -6.62 14.31 19.32
N ALA A 101 -5.57 13.54 19.02
CA ALA A 101 -4.45 13.31 19.93
C ALA A 101 -3.46 14.46 20.02
N ASP A 102 -3.61 15.51 19.20
CA ASP A 102 -2.60 16.57 19.02
C ASP A 102 -1.19 16.00 18.70
N ALA A 103 -1.17 14.93 17.92
CA ALA A 103 0.07 14.23 17.57
C ALA A 103 0.97 15.15 16.75
N LYS A 104 2.18 15.38 17.24
CA LYS A 104 3.18 16.21 16.55
C LYS A 104 3.90 15.35 15.52
N LEU A 105 3.56 15.58 14.26
CA LEU A 105 4.08 14.83 13.12
C LEU A 105 4.98 15.73 12.26
N GLU A 106 6.15 15.23 11.94
CA GLU A 106 6.91 15.73 10.81
C GLU A 106 6.79 14.69 9.68
N GLN A 107 6.24 15.11 8.54
CA GLN A 107 6.05 14.23 7.38
C GLN A 107 6.90 14.70 6.22
N LYS A 108 7.62 13.77 5.61
CA LYS A 108 8.44 14.03 4.43
C LYS A 108 8.20 12.97 3.37
N ALA A 109 7.86 13.41 2.15
CA ALA A 109 7.76 12.50 1.02
C ALA A 109 9.16 12.05 0.60
N ILE A 110 9.43 10.74 0.66
CA ILE A 110 10.73 10.15 0.34
C ILE A 110 10.72 9.36 -0.97
N GLY A 111 9.53 9.07 -1.53
CA GLY A 111 9.39 8.31 -2.76
C GLY A 111 7.97 8.36 -3.30
N ARG A 112 7.76 7.63 -4.39
CA ARG A 112 6.46 7.43 -5.02
C ARG A 112 6.31 5.97 -5.41
N ASP A 113 5.09 5.48 -5.32
CA ASP A 113 4.69 4.20 -5.89
C ASP A 113 3.41 4.38 -6.70
N ALA A 114 3.05 3.42 -7.52
CA ALA A 114 1.87 3.48 -8.35
C ALA A 114 0.80 2.52 -7.86
N LEU A 115 -0.45 2.98 -7.79
CA LEU A 115 -1.60 2.10 -7.71
C LEU A 115 -1.75 1.40 -9.06
N VAL A 116 -1.80 0.07 -9.04
CA VAL A 116 -1.96 -0.77 -10.23
C VAL A 116 -3.14 -1.71 -10.08
N PHE A 117 -3.76 -2.04 -11.20
CA PHE A 117 -4.82 -3.04 -11.27
C PHE A 117 -4.27 -4.33 -11.86
N ILE A 118 -4.70 -5.45 -11.28
CA ILE A 118 -4.24 -6.78 -11.66
C ILE A 118 -5.44 -7.66 -12.02
N VAL A 119 -5.24 -8.45 -13.06
CA VAL A 119 -6.17 -9.49 -13.50
C VAL A 119 -5.40 -10.79 -13.73
N ASN A 120 -6.10 -11.92 -13.78
CA ASN A 120 -5.51 -13.17 -14.25
C ASN A 120 -5.13 -13.06 -15.72
N GLU A 121 -4.04 -13.69 -16.14
CA GLU A 121 -3.56 -13.66 -17.53
C GLU A 121 -4.56 -14.24 -18.54
N GLU A 122 -5.46 -15.13 -18.08
CA GLU A 122 -6.54 -15.70 -18.90
C GLU A 122 -7.65 -14.67 -19.23
N ASN A 123 -7.71 -13.55 -18.50
CA ASN A 123 -8.67 -12.49 -18.79
C ASN A 123 -8.30 -11.78 -20.10
N PRO A 124 -9.19 -11.72 -21.11
CA PRO A 124 -8.87 -11.12 -22.40
C PRO A 124 -8.80 -9.60 -22.39
N VAL A 125 -9.35 -8.91 -21.38
CA VAL A 125 -9.39 -7.45 -21.28
C VAL A 125 -7.97 -6.92 -21.00
N GLN A 126 -7.46 -6.06 -21.88
CA GLN A 126 -6.10 -5.53 -21.80
C GLN A 126 -6.02 -4.17 -21.11
N SER A 127 -7.09 -3.38 -21.21
CA SER A 127 -7.16 -2.04 -20.64
C SER A 127 -8.56 -1.71 -20.16
N LEU A 128 -8.64 -0.82 -19.18
CA LEU A 128 -9.89 -0.18 -18.74
C LEU A 128 -9.65 1.31 -18.55
N THR A 129 -10.68 2.10 -18.79
CA THR A 129 -10.64 3.50 -18.40
C THR A 129 -10.85 3.63 -16.88
N GLN A 130 -10.39 4.74 -16.32
CA GLN A 130 -10.66 5.06 -14.91
C GLN A 130 -12.16 5.07 -14.60
N GLN A 131 -12.99 5.50 -15.55
CA GLN A 131 -14.45 5.50 -15.37
C GLN A 131 -14.99 4.07 -15.32
N GLN A 132 -14.55 3.17 -16.20
CA GLN A 132 -14.95 1.77 -16.16
C GLN A 132 -14.53 1.10 -14.83
N LEU A 133 -13.33 1.40 -14.34
CA LEU A 133 -12.90 0.92 -13.03
C LEU A 133 -13.82 1.43 -11.91
N ARG A 134 -14.15 2.73 -11.90
CA ARG A 134 -15.12 3.27 -10.93
C ARG A 134 -16.47 2.58 -11.04
N ASP A 135 -16.95 2.34 -12.25
CA ASP A 135 -18.26 1.71 -12.48
C ASP A 135 -18.27 0.22 -12.06
N ILE A 136 -17.16 -0.49 -12.23
CA ILE A 136 -16.98 -1.86 -11.73
C ILE A 136 -17.05 -1.87 -10.20
N TYR A 137 -16.26 -1.04 -9.54
CA TYR A 137 -16.20 -1.01 -8.08
C TYR A 137 -17.41 -0.36 -7.42
N ALA A 138 -18.22 0.37 -8.16
CA ALA A 138 -19.54 0.86 -7.74
C ALA A 138 -20.68 -0.16 -8.01
N GLY A 139 -20.38 -1.29 -8.67
CA GLY A 139 -21.37 -2.30 -9.02
C GLY A 139 -22.28 -1.91 -10.20
N ARG A 140 -21.92 -0.89 -10.99
CA ARG A 140 -22.64 -0.48 -12.19
C ARG A 140 -22.29 -1.34 -13.41
N ILE A 141 -21.04 -1.76 -13.52
CA ILE A 141 -20.57 -2.75 -14.49
C ILE A 141 -20.29 -4.04 -13.72
N THR A 142 -21.02 -5.09 -14.05
CA THR A 142 -20.95 -6.38 -13.34
C THR A 142 -20.53 -7.55 -14.22
N SER A 143 -20.42 -7.34 -15.53
CA SER A 143 -20.00 -8.34 -16.50
C SER A 143 -18.77 -7.87 -17.29
N TRP A 144 -17.82 -8.74 -17.49
CA TRP A 144 -16.67 -8.48 -18.37
C TRP A 144 -17.05 -8.17 -19.80
N LYS A 145 -18.21 -8.70 -20.26
CA LYS A 145 -18.77 -8.42 -21.59
C LYS A 145 -18.97 -6.92 -21.85
N ASP A 146 -19.36 -6.18 -20.81
CA ASP A 146 -19.63 -4.73 -20.92
C ASP A 146 -18.37 -3.90 -21.15
N VAL A 147 -17.21 -4.52 -20.95
CA VAL A 147 -15.89 -3.91 -21.16
C VAL A 147 -15.01 -4.67 -22.14
N GLY A 148 -15.65 -5.47 -23.03
CA GLY A 148 -14.96 -6.17 -24.12
C GLY A 148 -14.36 -7.53 -23.75
N GLY A 149 -14.70 -8.06 -22.60
CA GLY A 149 -14.29 -9.40 -22.14
C GLY A 149 -15.32 -10.49 -22.41
N ALA A 150 -15.18 -11.60 -21.68
CA ALA A 150 -16.08 -12.75 -21.76
C ALA A 150 -17.47 -12.41 -21.17
N ASP A 151 -18.49 -13.18 -21.55
CA ASP A 151 -19.82 -13.12 -20.93
C ASP A 151 -19.78 -13.83 -19.56
N ALA A 152 -19.19 -13.17 -18.60
CA ALA A 152 -18.92 -13.68 -17.26
C ALA A 152 -18.98 -12.55 -16.22
N PRO A 153 -19.38 -12.85 -14.97
CA PRO A 153 -19.42 -11.85 -13.92
C PRO A 153 -18.01 -11.34 -13.57
N ILE A 154 -17.93 -10.07 -13.17
CA ILE A 154 -16.69 -9.48 -12.61
C ILE A 154 -16.64 -9.81 -11.13
N VAL A 155 -15.53 -10.40 -10.68
CA VAL A 155 -15.23 -10.65 -9.27
C VAL A 155 -14.23 -9.60 -8.82
N ALA A 156 -14.73 -8.52 -8.20
CA ALA A 156 -13.92 -7.36 -7.82
C ALA A 156 -13.44 -7.48 -6.36
N PHE A 157 -12.16 -7.76 -6.19
CA PHE A 157 -11.52 -7.82 -4.88
C PHE A 157 -11.20 -6.41 -4.36
N GLN A 158 -11.38 -6.22 -3.07
CA GLN A 158 -10.98 -5.02 -2.33
C GLN A 158 -10.07 -5.40 -1.17
N ARG A 159 -9.64 -4.41 -0.40
CA ARG A 159 -8.93 -4.58 0.86
C ARG A 159 -9.74 -3.95 1.99
N GLY A 160 -9.42 -4.28 3.22
CA GLY A 160 -9.99 -3.62 4.40
C GLY A 160 -9.61 -2.15 4.51
N VAL A 161 -10.35 -1.41 5.31
CA VAL A 161 -10.15 0.04 5.52
C VAL A 161 -8.76 0.39 6.09
N ASP A 162 -8.12 -0.56 6.77
CA ASP A 162 -6.78 -0.40 7.38
C ASP A 162 -5.64 -0.54 6.36
N SER A 163 -5.95 -0.97 5.15
CA SER A 163 -4.96 -1.20 4.10
C SER A 163 -4.53 0.10 3.44
N GLY A 164 -3.22 0.30 3.31
CA GLY A 164 -2.65 1.41 2.55
C GLY A 164 -3.04 1.37 1.07
N SER A 165 -3.12 0.19 0.44
CA SER A 165 -3.59 0.07 -0.94
C SER A 165 -5.08 0.43 -1.09
N GLN A 166 -5.93 0.11 -0.10
CA GLN A 166 -7.34 0.56 -0.10
C GLN A 166 -7.44 2.08 0.04
N THR A 167 -6.64 2.68 0.91
CA THR A 167 -6.58 4.14 1.06
C THR A 167 -6.17 4.82 -0.25
N LEU A 168 -5.12 4.31 -0.91
CA LEU A 168 -4.68 4.82 -2.21
C LEU A 168 -5.73 4.61 -3.30
N PHE A 169 -6.36 3.44 -3.35
CA PHE A 169 -7.43 3.13 -4.30
C PHE A 169 -8.60 4.11 -4.17
N LYS A 170 -9.06 4.37 -2.95
CA LYS A 170 -10.11 5.35 -2.71
C LYS A 170 -9.66 6.74 -3.16
N LYS A 171 -8.53 7.23 -2.66
CA LYS A 171 -8.03 8.57 -2.95
C LYS A 171 -7.76 8.83 -4.43
N LEU A 172 -7.13 7.88 -5.12
CA LEU A 172 -6.63 8.06 -6.49
C LEU A 172 -7.67 7.73 -7.56
N LEU A 173 -8.65 6.90 -7.24
CA LEU A 173 -9.67 6.48 -8.20
C LEU A 173 -11.10 6.87 -7.77
N ILE A 174 -11.56 6.38 -6.63
CA ILE A 174 -12.98 6.48 -6.24
C ILE A 174 -13.38 7.92 -5.94
N ASP A 175 -12.60 8.62 -5.12
CA ASP A 175 -12.85 10.00 -4.69
C ASP A 175 -12.60 11.03 -5.83
N LYS A 176 -12.00 10.59 -6.94
CA LYS A 176 -11.88 11.39 -8.18
C LYS A 176 -13.14 11.33 -9.06
N GLY A 177 -14.09 10.47 -8.72
CA GLY A 177 -15.39 10.34 -9.35
C GLY A 177 -16.52 10.76 -8.41
N ASP A 178 -17.58 9.97 -8.38
CA ASP A 178 -18.76 10.18 -7.53
C ASP A 178 -18.65 9.63 -6.12
N GLY A 179 -17.50 9.03 -5.75
CA GLY A 179 -17.26 8.44 -4.45
C GLY A 179 -17.99 7.12 -4.18
N GLN A 180 -18.76 6.61 -5.14
CA GLN A 180 -19.52 5.37 -4.96
C GLN A 180 -18.61 4.15 -4.96
N LEU A 181 -18.70 3.36 -3.90
CA LEU A 181 -17.96 2.11 -3.73
C LEU A 181 -18.90 1.07 -3.13
N MET A 182 -19.05 -0.09 -3.79
CA MET A 182 -19.83 -1.19 -3.24
C MET A 182 -19.11 -1.83 -2.06
N ALA A 183 -19.87 -2.31 -1.08
CA ALA A 183 -19.31 -3.16 -0.03
C ALA A 183 -18.81 -4.47 -0.65
N ALA A 184 -17.56 -4.84 -0.38
CA ALA A 184 -17.05 -6.15 -0.77
C ALA A 184 -17.53 -7.20 0.25
N PRO A 185 -18.03 -8.37 -0.20
CA PRO A 185 -18.18 -9.51 0.68
C PRO A 185 -16.83 -9.86 1.35
N THR A 186 -16.89 -10.47 2.54
CA THR A 186 -15.69 -10.80 3.31
C THR A 186 -14.68 -11.64 2.53
N GLU A 187 -15.16 -12.60 1.73
CA GLU A 187 -14.35 -13.46 0.88
C GLU A 187 -13.65 -12.72 -0.28
N LEU A 188 -14.13 -11.52 -0.63
CA LEU A 188 -13.51 -10.64 -1.63
C LEU A 188 -12.72 -9.47 -1.02
N ALA A 189 -12.46 -9.53 0.28
CA ALA A 189 -11.66 -8.54 1.01
C ALA A 189 -10.54 -9.22 1.83
N PRO A 190 -9.51 -9.78 1.17
CA PRO A 190 -8.39 -10.42 1.84
C PRO A 190 -7.70 -9.51 2.86
N ALA A 191 -7.27 -10.07 3.97
CA ALA A 191 -6.69 -9.33 5.09
C ALA A 191 -5.33 -8.70 4.75
N ASP A 192 -4.55 -9.33 3.86
CA ASP A 192 -3.22 -8.86 3.47
C ASP A 192 -3.03 -8.77 1.94
N MET A 193 -1.94 -8.11 1.51
CA MET A 193 -1.66 -7.93 0.08
C MET A 193 -1.37 -9.24 -0.63
N GLY A 194 -0.65 -10.15 0.02
CA GLY A 194 -0.34 -11.47 -0.53
C GLY A 194 -1.61 -12.27 -0.78
N GLY A 195 -2.55 -12.28 0.16
CA GLY A 195 -3.84 -12.94 0.03
C GLY A 195 -4.67 -12.40 -1.15
N LEU A 196 -4.62 -11.10 -1.43
CA LEU A 196 -5.28 -10.53 -2.61
C LEU A 196 -4.62 -11.03 -3.90
N VAL A 197 -3.29 -11.01 -3.98
CA VAL A 197 -2.54 -11.48 -5.15
C VAL A 197 -2.82 -12.97 -5.40
N ASP A 198 -2.78 -13.79 -4.34
CA ASP A 198 -3.08 -15.22 -4.41
C ASP A 198 -4.50 -15.47 -4.88
N SER A 199 -5.46 -14.73 -4.38
CA SER A 199 -6.87 -14.84 -4.77
C SER A 199 -7.06 -14.59 -6.27
N ILE A 200 -6.38 -13.62 -6.85
CA ILE A 200 -6.49 -13.32 -8.28
C ILE A 200 -5.73 -14.35 -9.12
N ALA A 201 -4.63 -14.89 -8.62
CA ALA A 201 -3.86 -15.92 -9.32
C ALA A 201 -4.52 -17.30 -9.29
N GLU A 202 -5.11 -17.69 -8.15
CA GLU A 202 -5.48 -19.08 -7.86
C GLU A 202 -6.97 -19.29 -7.51
N TYR A 203 -7.77 -18.22 -7.43
CA TYR A 203 -9.20 -18.32 -7.12
C TYR A 203 -9.95 -19.16 -8.16
N ASN A 204 -10.99 -19.93 -7.75
CA ASN A 204 -11.77 -20.80 -8.64
C ASN A 204 -12.38 -20.11 -9.88
N ASN A 205 -12.56 -18.79 -9.83
CA ASN A 205 -12.99 -17.93 -10.93
C ASN A 205 -11.93 -16.86 -11.25
N SER A 206 -10.66 -17.20 -11.15
CA SER A 206 -9.54 -16.28 -11.28
C SER A 206 -9.55 -15.48 -12.60
N ALA A 207 -9.95 -16.13 -13.72
CA ALA A 207 -10.12 -15.45 -15.01
C ALA A 207 -11.13 -14.28 -14.96
N ASN A 208 -12.05 -14.27 -14.00
CA ASN A 208 -13.07 -13.25 -13.80
C ASN A 208 -12.70 -12.24 -12.71
N ALA A 209 -11.58 -12.42 -12.02
CA ALA A 209 -11.14 -11.59 -10.92
C ALA A 209 -10.44 -10.32 -11.41
N ILE A 210 -10.66 -9.25 -10.66
CA ILE A 210 -9.89 -8.01 -10.73
C ILE A 210 -9.54 -7.56 -9.30
N GLY A 211 -8.36 -7.03 -9.10
CA GLY A 211 -7.94 -6.41 -7.85
C GLY A 211 -6.93 -5.31 -8.09
N PHE A 212 -6.40 -4.78 -7.02
CA PHE A 212 -5.41 -3.70 -7.07
C PHE A 212 -4.34 -3.89 -6.00
N SER A 213 -3.19 -3.29 -6.25
CA SER A 213 -2.05 -3.27 -5.33
C SER A 213 -1.17 -2.06 -5.63
N VAL A 214 -0.04 -1.97 -4.95
CA VAL A 214 1.02 -1.03 -5.30
C VAL A 214 2.05 -1.74 -6.20
N TYR A 215 2.57 -1.01 -7.19
CA TYR A 215 3.42 -1.58 -8.24
C TYR A 215 4.66 -2.27 -7.67
N TYR A 216 5.36 -1.60 -6.75
CA TYR A 216 6.59 -2.16 -6.18
C TYR A 216 6.37 -3.54 -5.53
N TYR A 217 5.26 -3.69 -4.80
CA TYR A 217 4.92 -4.97 -4.17
C TYR A 217 4.73 -6.10 -5.20
N ILE A 218 3.93 -5.84 -6.24
CA ILE A 218 3.63 -6.83 -7.28
C ILE A 218 4.86 -7.18 -8.13
N ASP A 219 5.67 -6.18 -8.46
CA ASP A 219 6.80 -6.34 -9.38
C ASP A 219 8.05 -6.90 -8.66
N GLN A 220 8.36 -6.42 -7.46
CA GLN A 220 9.62 -6.68 -6.79
C GLN A 220 9.53 -7.59 -5.56
N MET A 221 8.39 -7.62 -4.87
CA MET A 221 8.28 -8.36 -3.61
C MET A 221 7.46 -9.64 -3.73
N TYR A 222 6.37 -9.62 -4.46
CA TYR A 222 5.42 -10.72 -4.53
C TYR A 222 4.90 -10.93 -5.95
N SER A 223 5.81 -11.19 -6.87
CA SER A 223 5.46 -11.54 -8.24
C SER A 223 4.95 -12.98 -8.31
N LYS A 224 3.80 -13.18 -8.94
CA LYS A 224 3.25 -14.52 -9.17
C LYS A 224 2.98 -14.77 -10.65
N PRO A 225 3.27 -15.99 -11.15
CA PRO A 225 2.82 -16.42 -12.47
C PRO A 225 1.29 -16.35 -12.59
N GLY A 226 0.79 -16.13 -13.78
CA GLY A 226 -0.64 -16.10 -14.04
C GLY A 226 -1.32 -14.77 -13.77
N LEU A 227 -0.57 -13.73 -13.40
CA LEU A 227 -1.06 -12.37 -13.21
C LEU A 227 -0.57 -11.44 -14.31
N ARG A 228 -1.42 -10.48 -14.63
CA ARG A 228 -1.11 -9.40 -15.57
C ARG A 228 -1.57 -8.05 -15.02
N LEU A 229 -0.71 -7.04 -15.19
CA LEU A 229 -1.10 -5.65 -14.97
C LEU A 229 -2.08 -5.21 -16.05
N LEU A 230 -3.13 -4.51 -15.64
CA LEU A 230 -4.12 -3.93 -16.54
C LEU A 230 -3.72 -2.49 -16.88
N ALA A 231 -3.72 -2.15 -18.16
CA ALA A 231 -3.52 -0.77 -18.57
C ALA A 231 -4.72 0.09 -18.16
N VAL A 232 -4.46 1.32 -17.72
CA VAL A 232 -5.50 2.28 -17.28
C VAL A 232 -5.33 3.58 -18.03
N ASP A 233 -6.41 4.03 -18.72
CA ASP A 233 -6.46 5.26 -19.53
C ASP A 233 -7.16 6.40 -18.78
#